data_3c7e6d473e8de4cc5e3a960692088905
#
_entry.id   3c7e6d473e8de4cc5e3a960692088905
#
_cell.length_a   1.000
_cell.length_b   1.000
_cell.length_c   1.000
_cell.angle_alpha   90.00
_cell.angle_beta   90.00
_cell.angle_gamma   90.00
#
_symmetry.space_group_name_H-M   'P 1'
#
loop_
_entity.id
_entity.type
_entity.pdbx_description
1 polymer ?
#
loop_
_entity_poly.entity_id
_entity_poly.type
_entity_poly.pdbx_seq_one_letter_code
_entity_poly.pdbx_strand_id
1 'polypeptide(L)'
;MATRPLSLYHERTRRRGVNSLVYWPARWALKAGILVYFRLRRLGTEHIPEGGVILASNHRSFLDPFAIGCCLGRPIYFVAKQELFRNPLVGWFLNCLGAFPLKRGASDEESVATSLALLERGEAVVIFPEGTRIRTGSLATPRRGVGRMALQSGSPVVPIAVTNSERARKGWRIRPVKVHIRCGPPLTFPRVENPSPFLAGEVTERIWPCVGLQWEWLGGLPPLRTAAVVGAGSMGTATAVVLARAGLQVQLGCRTGTQAETLCAERENKRYLPGLDLPSGIAIKTVPEIELAGVDLVVLAVPCASLPAAVGEIGARMGDRSAVLVTSKGLVPPLGTTPAAFVSERVRARAVAMLAGPAHAREAIELGASLVLATRDADLRRQLRDMLEAGGLTVEATDDVTGTEFAACAKNAAALGSAAAAPRGANLAGAAAGRIFSEIHELALASGGRSETFAGLAGAGDLVATAIAENSRNRRAGEMVGAGVPAGQVQASMDQTAESLATVPLLGLAFERQGIDAPVTTGLLRVLDGESSPEQWLESVRSARPARRRTHAA
;
A
#
# COMPACT_ATOMS: atom_id res chain seq x y z
N MET A 1 42.71 5.85 -14.26
CA MET A 1 42.56 7.23 -13.76
C MET A 1 42.40 7.18 -12.24
N ALA A 2 43.33 7.78 -11.49
CA ALA A 2 43.25 7.77 -10.02
C ALA A 2 42.00 8.53 -9.55
N THR A 3 41.20 7.92 -8.69
CA THR A 3 40.03 8.54 -8.08
C THR A 3 40.48 9.69 -7.17
N ARG A 4 40.03 10.91 -7.42
CA ARG A 4 40.33 12.05 -6.56
C ARG A 4 39.72 11.79 -5.16
N PRO A 5 40.45 12.09 -4.07
CA PRO A 5 39.92 11.96 -2.73
C PRO A 5 38.68 12.86 -2.53
N LEU A 6 37.66 12.34 -1.88
CA LEU A 6 36.38 13.05 -1.68
C LEU A 6 36.54 14.36 -0.89
N SER A 7 37.52 14.42 0.01
CA SER A 7 37.87 15.61 0.78
C SER A 7 38.22 16.83 -0.08
N LEU A 8 38.80 16.64 -1.24
CA LEU A 8 39.11 17.74 -2.19
C LEU A 8 37.83 18.47 -2.68
N TYR A 9 36.73 17.73 -2.86
CA TYR A 9 35.46 18.35 -3.27
C TYR A 9 34.85 19.17 -2.13
N HIS A 10 34.96 18.71 -0.88
CA HIS A 10 34.51 19.43 0.31
C HIS A 10 35.35 20.70 0.53
N GLU A 11 36.68 20.57 0.48
CA GLU A 11 37.58 21.70 0.65
C GLU A 11 37.35 22.77 -0.42
N ARG A 12 37.21 22.36 -1.68
CA ARG A 12 36.92 23.30 -2.77
C ARG A 12 35.58 24.01 -2.54
N THR A 13 34.53 23.28 -2.15
CA THR A 13 33.20 23.85 -1.87
C THR A 13 33.26 24.86 -0.72
N ARG A 14 33.97 24.53 0.37
CA ARG A 14 34.17 25.45 1.50
C ARG A 14 34.95 26.70 1.12
N ARG A 15 36.01 26.58 0.32
CA ARG A 15 36.89 27.73 -0.02
C ARG A 15 36.37 28.57 -1.17
N ARG A 16 35.90 27.94 -2.24
CA ARG A 16 35.60 28.62 -3.53
C ARG A 16 34.12 28.66 -3.88
N GLY A 17 33.27 27.84 -3.24
CA GLY A 17 31.86 27.71 -3.59
C GLY A 17 31.65 27.13 -4.99
N VAL A 18 30.59 27.56 -5.66
CA VAL A 18 30.31 27.19 -7.07
C VAL A 18 31.34 27.80 -8.02
N ASN A 19 31.54 27.17 -9.19
CA ASN A 19 32.31 27.80 -10.23
C ASN A 19 31.40 28.66 -11.11
N SER A 20 31.49 29.97 -10.97
CA SER A 20 30.57 30.92 -11.64
C SER A 20 30.57 30.77 -13.16
N LEU A 21 31.70 30.44 -13.80
CA LEU A 21 31.80 30.25 -15.25
C LEU A 21 31.05 29.00 -15.75
N VAL A 22 30.90 28.00 -14.90
CA VAL A 22 30.15 26.76 -15.20
C VAL A 22 28.72 26.83 -14.66
N TYR A 23 28.57 27.37 -13.45
CA TYR A 23 27.30 27.40 -12.74
C TYR A 23 26.23 28.23 -13.46
N TRP A 24 26.55 29.47 -13.82
CA TRP A 24 25.55 30.35 -14.39
C TRP A 24 25.05 29.93 -15.78
N PRO A 25 25.88 29.55 -16.74
CA PRO A 25 25.43 29.03 -18.03
C PRO A 25 24.58 27.75 -17.85
N ALA A 26 25.08 26.78 -17.05
CA ALA A 26 24.35 25.56 -16.78
C ALA A 26 23.00 25.83 -16.10
N ARG A 27 22.98 26.74 -15.12
CA ARG A 27 21.76 27.15 -14.44
C ARG A 27 20.75 27.79 -15.41
N TRP A 28 21.18 28.70 -16.29
CA TRP A 28 20.28 29.34 -17.25
C TRP A 28 19.67 28.32 -18.21
N ALA A 29 20.47 27.40 -18.74
CA ALA A 29 19.99 26.33 -19.61
C ALA A 29 19.01 25.40 -18.88
N LEU A 30 19.37 24.93 -17.67
CA LEU A 30 18.51 24.09 -16.85
C LEU A 30 17.21 24.82 -16.42
N LYS A 31 17.32 26.09 -16.05
CA LYS A 31 16.16 26.90 -15.64
C LYS A 31 15.16 27.05 -16.78
N ALA A 32 15.62 27.36 -17.99
CA ALA A 32 14.76 27.43 -19.17
C ALA A 32 14.06 26.09 -19.44
N GLY A 33 14.81 24.98 -19.44
CA GLY A 33 14.26 23.64 -19.60
C GLY A 33 13.26 23.26 -18.49
N ILE A 34 13.55 23.57 -17.23
CA ILE A 34 12.67 23.26 -16.11
C ILE A 34 11.38 24.11 -16.14
N LEU A 35 11.50 25.38 -16.45
CA LEU A 35 10.33 26.28 -16.49
C LEU A 35 9.41 25.95 -17.68
N VAL A 36 9.96 25.67 -18.85
CA VAL A 36 9.19 25.44 -20.09
C VAL A 36 8.75 23.99 -20.19
N TYR A 37 9.71 23.05 -20.18
CA TYR A 37 9.43 21.64 -20.42
C TYR A 37 8.69 20.98 -19.26
N PHE A 38 9.09 21.27 -18.00
CA PHE A 38 8.42 20.76 -16.78
C PHE A 38 7.40 21.72 -16.23
N ARG A 39 7.10 22.85 -16.90
CA ARG A 39 6.09 23.83 -16.52
C ARG A 39 6.09 24.11 -15.01
N LEU A 40 7.29 24.35 -14.46
CA LEU A 40 7.51 24.51 -13.02
C LEU A 40 6.64 25.63 -12.45
N ARG A 41 5.79 25.31 -11.49
CA ARG A 41 5.07 26.29 -10.65
C ARG A 41 5.76 26.41 -9.30
N ARG A 42 5.99 27.64 -8.88
CA ARG A 42 6.67 27.98 -7.61
C ARG A 42 5.74 28.87 -6.79
N LEU A 43 5.53 28.49 -5.53
CA LEU A 43 4.67 29.20 -4.59
C LEU A 43 5.45 29.44 -3.29
N GLY A 44 5.27 30.59 -2.65
CA GLY A 44 5.89 30.91 -1.37
C GLY A 44 7.40 31.18 -1.44
N THR A 45 7.95 31.51 -2.61
CA THR A 45 9.40 31.78 -2.76
C THR A 45 9.85 33.00 -1.98
N GLU A 46 8.95 33.90 -1.67
CA GLU A 46 9.11 35.10 -0.79
C GLU A 46 9.44 34.74 0.67
N HIS A 47 9.16 33.50 1.07
CA HIS A 47 9.52 33.00 2.40
C HIS A 47 11.01 32.62 2.55
N ILE A 48 11.76 32.59 1.44
CA ILE A 48 13.18 32.24 1.49
C ILE A 48 13.98 33.49 1.86
N PRO A 49 14.56 33.56 3.07
CA PRO A 49 15.30 34.76 3.50
C PRO A 49 16.63 34.90 2.76
N GLU A 50 17.18 36.11 2.80
CA GLU A 50 18.58 36.35 2.44
C GLU A 50 19.53 35.78 3.51
N GLY A 51 20.79 35.57 3.17
CA GLY A 51 21.78 35.01 4.07
C GLY A 51 21.71 33.45 4.13
N GLY A 52 22.33 32.88 5.17
CA GLY A 52 22.40 31.44 5.36
C GLY A 52 21.05 30.82 5.62
N VAL A 53 20.63 29.84 4.81
CA VAL A 53 19.30 29.22 4.94
C VAL A 53 19.37 27.74 4.64
N ILE A 54 18.67 26.95 5.45
CA ILE A 54 18.45 25.52 5.21
C ILE A 54 17.14 25.36 4.46
N LEU A 55 17.18 24.73 3.28
CA LEU A 55 16.03 24.38 2.47
C LEU A 55 15.70 22.91 2.71
N ALA A 56 14.79 22.63 3.64
CA ALA A 56 14.39 21.27 4.01
C ALA A 56 13.27 20.79 3.09
N SER A 57 13.54 19.79 2.25
CA SER A 57 12.58 19.33 1.24
C SER A 57 12.40 17.81 1.23
N ASN A 58 11.22 17.37 0.82
CA ASN A 58 11.02 15.98 0.42
C ASN A 58 11.81 15.66 -0.87
N HIS A 59 12.08 14.37 -1.12
CA HIS A 59 12.92 13.95 -2.25
C HIS A 59 12.22 12.90 -3.11
N ARG A 60 11.76 13.31 -4.30
CA ARG A 60 11.04 12.46 -5.26
C ARG A 60 11.89 12.06 -6.47
N SER A 61 12.77 12.96 -6.93
CA SER A 61 13.46 12.83 -8.22
C SER A 61 14.90 13.35 -8.16
N PHE A 62 15.70 12.95 -9.12
CA PHE A 62 17.00 13.61 -9.39
C PHE A 62 16.84 15.07 -9.80
N LEU A 63 15.65 15.47 -10.25
CA LEU A 63 15.34 16.82 -10.70
C LEU A 63 15.15 17.80 -9.54
N ASP A 64 14.83 17.32 -8.32
CA ASP A 64 14.42 18.16 -7.20
C ASP A 64 15.43 19.27 -6.83
N PRO A 65 16.75 19.00 -6.69
CA PRO A 65 17.71 20.04 -6.36
C PRO A 65 17.71 21.17 -7.40
N PHE A 66 17.62 20.82 -8.67
CA PHE A 66 17.63 21.80 -9.77
C PHE A 66 16.33 22.60 -9.81
N ALA A 67 15.19 21.97 -9.56
CA ALA A 67 13.91 22.63 -9.50
C ALA A 67 13.82 23.58 -8.29
N ILE A 68 14.32 23.17 -7.11
CA ILE A 68 14.44 24.04 -5.92
C ILE A 68 15.40 25.20 -6.24
N GLY A 69 16.51 24.95 -6.92
CA GLY A 69 17.42 26.01 -7.36
C GLY A 69 16.76 27.08 -8.23
N CYS A 70 15.67 26.77 -8.92
CA CYS A 70 14.91 27.76 -9.67
C CYS A 70 14.08 28.71 -8.78
N CYS A 71 13.90 28.41 -7.50
CA CYS A 71 13.15 29.23 -6.55
C CYS A 71 13.97 30.44 -6.04
N LEU A 72 15.30 30.42 -6.17
CA LEU A 72 16.19 31.46 -5.67
C LEU A 72 16.85 32.23 -6.81
N GLY A 73 17.33 33.46 -6.53
CA GLY A 73 18.19 34.23 -7.41
C GLY A 73 19.68 33.93 -7.29
N ARG A 74 20.08 33.18 -6.27
CA ARG A 74 21.46 32.85 -5.88
C ARG A 74 21.78 31.37 -5.98
N PRO A 75 23.04 30.96 -5.88
CA PRO A 75 23.42 29.55 -5.86
C PRO A 75 22.79 28.78 -4.71
N ILE A 76 22.56 27.48 -4.95
CA ILE A 76 22.21 26.52 -3.91
C ILE A 76 23.29 25.46 -3.81
N TYR A 77 23.46 24.91 -2.63
CA TYR A 77 24.36 23.80 -2.37
C TYR A 77 23.56 22.59 -1.89
N PHE A 78 23.97 21.40 -2.28
CA PHE A 78 23.24 20.17 -1.90
C PHE A 78 24.16 18.96 -1.82
N VAL A 79 23.81 18.02 -0.97
CA VAL A 79 24.55 16.76 -0.85
C VAL A 79 24.17 15.80 -1.97
N ALA A 80 25.16 15.10 -2.52
CA ALA A 80 24.95 14.07 -3.55
C ALA A 80 25.69 12.79 -3.18
N LYS A 81 25.21 11.64 -3.68
CA LYS A 81 25.83 10.33 -3.40
C LYS A 81 27.30 10.32 -3.80
N GLN A 82 28.18 9.83 -2.91
CA GLN A 82 29.61 9.72 -3.15
C GLN A 82 29.97 8.96 -4.44
N GLU A 83 29.14 7.97 -4.85
CA GLU A 83 29.35 7.19 -6.06
C GLU A 83 29.35 8.04 -7.34
N LEU A 84 28.65 9.18 -7.34
CA LEU A 84 28.62 10.11 -8.47
C LEU A 84 29.96 10.84 -8.65
N PHE A 85 30.78 10.90 -7.59
CA PHE A 85 32.10 11.53 -7.61
C PHE A 85 33.24 10.55 -7.95
N ARG A 86 32.95 9.25 -8.16
CA ARG A 86 33.95 8.26 -8.60
C ARG A 86 34.49 8.61 -10.00
N ASN A 87 33.62 9.09 -10.89
CA ASN A 87 34.07 9.64 -12.17
C ASN A 87 34.55 11.08 -11.96
N PRO A 88 35.84 11.41 -12.19
CA PRO A 88 36.39 12.72 -11.87
C PRO A 88 35.77 13.86 -12.69
N LEU A 89 35.32 13.61 -13.92
CA LEU A 89 34.69 14.63 -14.78
C LEU A 89 33.26 14.92 -14.25
N VAL A 90 32.48 13.88 -13.96
CA VAL A 90 31.14 14.03 -13.40
C VAL A 90 31.20 14.67 -12.03
N GLY A 91 32.11 14.22 -11.15
CA GLY A 91 32.30 14.78 -9.83
C GLY A 91 32.72 16.25 -9.87
N TRP A 92 33.65 16.61 -10.76
CA TRP A 92 34.05 18.01 -10.97
C TRP A 92 32.87 18.87 -11.42
N PHE A 93 32.12 18.41 -12.43
CA PHE A 93 30.97 19.14 -12.97
C PHE A 93 29.87 19.33 -11.89
N LEU A 94 29.49 18.26 -11.17
CA LEU A 94 28.54 18.36 -10.08
C LEU A 94 29.00 19.30 -8.97
N ASN A 95 30.29 19.28 -8.64
CA ASN A 95 30.85 20.17 -7.63
C ASN A 95 30.85 21.64 -8.11
N CYS A 96 31.06 21.90 -9.41
CA CYS A 96 30.89 23.22 -9.98
C CYS A 96 29.44 23.75 -9.84
N LEU A 97 28.45 22.85 -9.81
CA LEU A 97 27.04 23.16 -9.63
C LEU A 97 26.59 23.21 -8.15
N GLY A 98 27.52 23.16 -7.20
CA GLY A 98 27.21 23.25 -5.76
C GLY A 98 26.94 21.89 -5.08
N ALA A 99 27.09 20.78 -5.79
CA ALA A 99 26.98 19.46 -5.15
C ALA A 99 28.28 19.09 -4.44
N PHE A 100 28.17 18.48 -3.25
CA PHE A 100 29.30 17.88 -2.54
C PHE A 100 28.95 16.47 -2.05
N PRO A 101 29.96 15.57 -1.89
CA PRO A 101 29.70 14.17 -1.63
C PRO A 101 29.11 13.91 -0.24
N LEU A 102 28.26 12.86 -0.12
CA LEU A 102 27.73 12.33 1.12
C LEU A 102 28.05 10.84 1.23
N LYS A 103 28.70 10.45 2.32
CA LYS A 103 28.93 9.05 2.67
C LYS A 103 27.73 8.52 3.47
N ARG A 104 26.95 7.62 2.88
CA ARG A 104 25.77 7.02 3.53
C ARG A 104 26.16 5.99 4.58
N GLY A 105 25.37 5.90 5.65
CA GLY A 105 25.49 4.84 6.66
C GLY A 105 26.38 5.17 7.86
N ALA A 106 27.09 6.30 7.87
CA ALA A 106 27.83 6.80 9.02
C ALA A 106 27.48 8.26 9.27
N SER A 107 27.78 8.78 10.47
CA SER A 107 27.77 10.23 10.70
C SER A 107 28.84 10.86 9.79
N ASP A 108 28.40 11.51 8.70
CA ASP A 108 29.33 12.16 7.76
C ASP A 108 29.64 13.57 8.26
N GLU A 109 30.57 13.64 9.22
CA GLU A 109 31.00 14.89 9.85
C GLU A 109 31.57 15.88 8.82
N GLU A 110 32.18 15.40 7.74
CA GLU A 110 32.74 16.26 6.70
C GLU A 110 31.63 16.96 5.89
N SER A 111 30.55 16.26 5.55
CA SER A 111 29.37 16.86 4.92
C SER A 111 28.69 17.87 5.83
N VAL A 112 28.56 17.56 7.14
CA VAL A 112 28.01 18.50 8.13
C VAL A 112 28.87 19.75 8.23
N ALA A 113 30.18 19.60 8.41
CA ALA A 113 31.11 20.73 8.50
C ALA A 113 31.08 21.61 7.23
N THR A 114 30.97 20.98 6.04
CA THR A 114 30.83 21.72 4.79
C THR A 114 29.52 22.52 4.73
N SER A 115 28.43 21.91 5.15
CA SER A 115 27.13 22.58 5.18
C SER A 115 27.12 23.77 6.17
N LEU A 116 27.70 23.60 7.36
CA LEU A 116 27.82 24.67 8.35
C LEU A 116 28.65 25.84 7.83
N ALA A 117 29.81 25.57 7.23
CA ALA A 117 30.66 26.61 6.64
C ALA A 117 29.96 27.38 5.50
N LEU A 118 29.11 26.70 4.72
CA LEU A 118 28.31 27.36 3.69
C LEU A 118 27.22 28.25 4.31
N LEU A 119 26.53 27.78 5.33
CA LEU A 119 25.49 28.56 6.04
C LEU A 119 26.08 29.79 6.72
N GLU A 120 27.27 29.67 7.33
CA GLU A 120 28.00 30.82 7.92
C GLU A 120 28.43 31.85 6.86
N ARG A 121 28.69 31.42 5.63
CA ARG A 121 28.94 32.32 4.50
C ARG A 121 27.70 32.95 3.90
N GLY A 122 26.52 32.69 4.46
CA GLY A 122 25.26 33.20 3.95
C GLY A 122 24.67 32.46 2.76
N GLU A 123 25.10 31.20 2.53
CA GLU A 123 24.66 30.41 1.40
C GLU A 123 23.41 29.57 1.69
N ALA A 124 22.71 29.14 0.63
CA ALA A 124 21.53 28.28 0.73
C ALA A 124 21.89 26.80 0.58
N VAL A 125 21.57 26.00 1.59
CA VAL A 125 21.85 24.54 1.61
C VAL A 125 20.56 23.76 1.55
N VAL A 126 20.41 22.90 0.52
CA VAL A 126 19.27 21.99 0.35
C VAL A 126 19.55 20.68 1.05
N ILE A 127 18.61 20.27 1.89
CA ILE A 127 18.65 19.00 2.61
C ILE A 127 17.38 18.22 2.31
N PHE A 128 17.57 16.92 2.09
CA PHE A 128 16.49 15.95 1.96
C PHE A 128 16.47 15.03 3.19
N PRO A 129 15.65 15.32 4.21
CA PRO A 129 15.66 14.56 5.47
C PRO A 129 15.34 13.07 5.30
N GLU A 130 14.61 12.68 4.27
CA GLU A 130 14.34 11.26 3.92
C GLU A 130 15.62 10.46 3.62
N GLY A 131 16.70 11.11 3.24
CA GLY A 131 17.98 10.49 2.92
C GLY A 131 17.98 9.62 1.66
N THR A 132 16.84 9.42 1.03
CA THR A 132 16.67 8.68 -0.23
C THR A 132 15.49 9.25 -1.03
N ARG A 133 15.40 8.86 -2.31
CA ARG A 133 14.28 9.27 -3.15
C ARG A 133 13.07 8.39 -2.93
N ILE A 134 11.97 8.98 -2.47
CA ILE A 134 10.68 8.31 -2.25
C ILE A 134 9.78 8.65 -3.45
N ARG A 135 9.61 7.72 -4.38
CA ARG A 135 8.92 7.98 -5.65
C ARG A 135 7.41 7.82 -5.60
N THR A 136 6.89 7.09 -4.62
CA THR A 136 5.46 6.76 -4.47
C THR A 136 5.05 6.88 -3.01
N GLY A 137 3.77 6.99 -2.74
CA GLY A 137 3.21 7.05 -1.39
C GLY A 137 3.43 8.39 -0.69
N SER A 138 3.19 8.42 0.61
CA SER A 138 3.43 9.58 1.48
C SER A 138 4.91 9.87 1.65
N LEU A 139 5.21 10.92 2.39
CA LEU A 139 6.57 11.24 2.79
C LEU A 139 7.10 10.17 3.76
N ALA A 140 8.40 9.82 3.64
CA ALA A 140 9.02 8.90 4.56
C ALA A 140 9.41 9.58 5.89
N THR A 141 9.73 8.77 6.89
CA THR A 141 10.24 9.25 8.17
C THR A 141 11.56 9.99 7.99
N PRO A 142 11.70 11.21 8.53
CA PRO A 142 12.89 12.02 8.36
C PRO A 142 14.03 11.51 9.25
N ARG A 143 15.26 11.74 8.80
CA ARG A 143 16.47 11.54 9.60
C ARG A 143 16.81 12.82 10.37
N ARG A 144 17.34 12.67 11.59
CA ARG A 144 17.67 13.76 12.51
C ARG A 144 18.73 14.78 12.01
N GLY A 145 19.33 14.56 10.84
CA GLY A 145 20.39 15.42 10.30
C GLY A 145 19.98 16.87 10.06
N VAL A 146 18.74 17.13 9.65
CA VAL A 146 18.23 18.48 9.43
C VAL A 146 18.09 19.25 10.76
N GLY A 147 17.61 18.62 11.82
CA GLY A 147 17.50 19.22 13.15
C GLY A 147 18.89 19.50 13.77
N ARG A 148 19.85 18.58 13.61
CA ARG A 148 21.24 18.83 14.01
C ARG A 148 21.80 20.07 13.33
N MET A 149 21.62 20.17 12.02
CA MET A 149 22.15 21.29 11.24
C MET A 149 21.48 22.61 11.60
N ALA A 150 20.16 22.62 11.80
CA ALA A 150 19.42 23.79 12.24
C ALA A 150 19.94 24.33 13.58
N LEU A 151 20.18 23.43 14.55
CA LEU A 151 20.72 23.80 15.86
C LEU A 151 22.18 24.29 15.77
N GLN A 152 23.06 23.59 15.07
CA GLN A 152 24.47 23.98 15.00
C GLN A 152 24.70 25.28 14.27
N SER A 153 23.94 25.57 13.20
CA SER A 153 24.08 26.80 12.45
C SER A 153 23.29 27.97 13.03
N GLY A 154 22.16 27.72 13.69
CA GLY A 154 21.17 28.76 14.03
C GLY A 154 20.49 29.38 12.80
N SER A 155 20.75 28.85 11.60
CA SER A 155 20.16 29.37 10.36
C SER A 155 18.68 29.03 10.24
N PRO A 156 17.85 29.89 9.66
CA PRO A 156 16.45 29.61 9.41
C PRO A 156 16.28 28.39 8.49
N VAL A 157 15.23 27.61 8.77
CA VAL A 157 14.87 26.42 7.98
C VAL A 157 13.59 26.70 7.23
N VAL A 158 13.63 26.70 5.90
CA VAL A 158 12.45 26.82 5.05
C VAL A 158 11.94 25.43 4.66
N PRO A 159 10.73 25.05 5.08
CA PRO A 159 10.13 23.79 4.66
C PRO A 159 9.65 23.89 3.22
N ILE A 160 10.08 22.96 2.38
CA ILE A 160 9.76 22.93 0.94
C ILE A 160 9.13 21.61 0.58
N ALA A 161 8.09 21.66 -0.25
CA ALA A 161 7.55 20.46 -0.90
C ALA A 161 7.71 20.53 -2.42
N VAL A 162 8.01 19.36 -3.00
CA VAL A 162 8.11 19.14 -4.44
C VAL A 162 7.17 17.99 -4.83
N THR A 163 6.30 18.21 -5.84
CA THR A 163 5.38 17.19 -6.35
C THR A 163 5.55 16.97 -7.85
N ASN A 164 5.17 15.78 -8.31
CA ASN A 164 5.18 15.32 -9.70
C ASN A 164 6.58 15.18 -10.35
N SER A 165 7.66 15.54 -9.69
CA SER A 165 9.02 15.38 -10.22
C SER A 165 9.40 13.90 -10.43
N GLU A 166 8.81 12.97 -9.67
CA GLU A 166 8.96 11.51 -9.82
C GLU A 166 8.44 11.01 -11.16
N ARG A 167 7.44 11.69 -11.74
CA ARG A 167 6.82 11.35 -13.04
C ARG A 167 7.64 11.83 -14.24
N ALA A 168 8.64 12.68 -14.00
CA ALA A 168 9.49 13.26 -15.04
C ALA A 168 10.32 12.20 -15.81
N ARG A 169 10.53 11.00 -15.24
CA ARG A 169 11.31 9.94 -15.87
C ARG A 169 10.57 8.59 -15.84
N LYS A 170 10.45 7.96 -17.03
CA LYS A 170 10.01 6.55 -17.17
C LYS A 170 11.09 5.77 -17.93
N GLY A 171 11.82 4.91 -17.22
CA GLY A 171 12.99 4.23 -17.78
C GLY A 171 14.07 5.25 -18.18
N TRP A 172 14.47 5.27 -19.45
CA TRP A 172 15.42 6.23 -20.01
C TRP A 172 14.75 7.51 -20.56
N ARG A 173 13.42 7.50 -20.76
CA ARG A 173 12.66 8.62 -21.35
C ARG A 173 12.33 9.70 -20.31
N ILE A 174 12.63 10.96 -20.66
CA ILE A 174 12.21 12.14 -19.90
C ILE A 174 10.86 12.61 -20.47
N ARG A 175 9.88 12.88 -19.60
CA ARG A 175 8.52 13.25 -19.97
C ARG A 175 8.19 14.66 -19.51
N PRO A 176 7.44 15.45 -20.30
CA PRO A 176 6.92 16.73 -19.85
C PRO A 176 5.86 16.48 -18.76
N VAL A 177 6.13 17.00 -17.56
CA VAL A 177 5.21 16.95 -16.42
C VAL A 177 5.14 18.32 -15.75
N LYS A 178 4.01 18.63 -15.12
CA LYS A 178 3.90 19.87 -14.32
C LYS A 178 4.52 19.62 -12.94
N VAL A 179 5.71 20.15 -12.69
CA VAL A 179 6.34 20.10 -11.37
C VAL A 179 5.87 21.28 -10.55
N HIS A 180 5.46 21.02 -9.30
CA HIS A 180 5.08 22.10 -8.38
C HIS A 180 6.02 22.11 -7.19
N ILE A 181 6.36 23.32 -6.76
CA ILE A 181 7.14 23.60 -5.54
C ILE A 181 6.38 24.59 -4.70
N ARG A 182 6.35 24.33 -3.40
CA ARG A 182 5.85 25.28 -2.40
C ARG A 182 6.83 25.42 -1.27
N CYS A 183 7.18 26.67 -0.95
CA CYS A 183 8.00 27.04 0.19
C CYS A 183 7.09 27.56 1.29
N GLY A 184 7.23 27.03 2.50
CA GLY A 184 6.52 27.51 3.69
C GLY A 184 7.31 28.59 4.43
N PRO A 185 6.71 29.21 5.46
CA PRO A 185 7.39 30.18 6.32
C PRO A 185 8.64 29.60 6.97
N PRO A 186 9.70 30.42 7.17
CA PRO A 186 10.93 29.94 7.81
C PRO A 186 10.71 29.63 9.30
N LEU A 187 11.34 28.57 9.75
CA LEU A 187 11.43 28.16 11.16
C LEU A 187 12.81 28.55 11.69
N THR A 188 12.87 29.09 12.90
CA THR A 188 14.12 29.44 13.56
C THR A 188 14.29 28.65 14.85
N PHE A 189 15.52 28.26 15.13
CA PHE A 189 15.89 27.50 16.33
C PHE A 189 17.11 28.14 16.99
N PRO A 190 17.24 28.04 18.31
CA PRO A 190 18.41 28.58 19.00
C PRO A 190 19.68 27.82 18.54
N ARG A 191 20.82 28.54 18.50
CA ARG A 191 22.11 27.89 18.17
C ARG A 191 22.60 27.07 19.36
N VAL A 192 22.96 25.81 19.09
CA VAL A 192 23.54 24.87 20.07
C VAL A 192 24.76 24.20 19.43
N GLU A 193 25.94 24.38 19.96
CA GLU A 193 27.19 23.86 19.35
C GLU A 193 27.22 22.34 19.26
N ASN A 194 26.82 21.65 20.34
CA ASN A 194 26.84 20.19 20.45
C ASN A 194 25.45 19.66 20.82
N PRO A 195 24.47 19.67 19.89
CA PRO A 195 23.14 19.18 20.20
C PRO A 195 23.14 17.67 20.39
N SER A 196 22.44 17.20 21.44
CA SER A 196 22.24 15.78 21.64
C SER A 196 21.45 15.15 20.47
N PRO A 197 21.64 13.84 20.19
CA PRO A 197 20.85 13.14 19.20
C PRO A 197 19.33 13.23 19.44
N PHE A 198 18.90 13.27 20.68
CA PHE A 198 17.52 13.47 21.09
C PHE A 198 17.01 14.85 20.68
N LEU A 199 17.71 15.92 21.08
CA LEU A 199 17.30 17.29 20.73
C LEU A 199 17.27 17.51 19.21
N ALA A 200 18.23 16.95 18.47
CA ALA A 200 18.23 17.00 17.01
C ALA A 200 17.03 16.24 16.40
N GLY A 201 16.59 15.16 17.03
CA GLY A 201 15.36 14.43 16.69
C GLY A 201 14.12 15.30 16.87
N GLU A 202 13.94 15.86 18.06
CA GLU A 202 12.81 16.75 18.40
C GLU A 202 12.68 17.94 17.43
N VAL A 203 13.80 18.58 17.09
CA VAL A 203 13.79 19.68 16.11
C VAL A 203 13.42 19.18 14.71
N THR A 204 13.88 17.99 14.33
CA THR A 204 13.48 17.40 13.05
C THR A 204 11.98 17.12 13.01
N GLU A 205 11.40 16.61 14.11
CA GLU A 205 9.97 16.35 14.24
C GLU A 205 9.11 17.62 14.23
N ARG A 206 9.69 18.77 14.54
CA ARG A 206 9.01 20.08 14.35
C ARG A 206 9.11 20.59 12.92
N ILE A 207 10.22 20.35 12.23
CA ILE A 207 10.43 20.76 10.83
C ILE A 207 9.59 19.92 9.87
N TRP A 208 9.56 18.60 10.05
CA TRP A 208 9.01 17.68 9.08
C TRP A 208 7.49 17.80 8.84
N PRO A 209 6.64 18.01 9.83
CA PRO A 209 5.23 18.30 9.62
C PRO A 209 4.98 19.56 8.78
N CYS A 210 5.87 20.57 8.87
CA CYS A 210 5.78 21.76 8.03
C CYS A 210 6.08 21.46 6.55
N VAL A 211 7.01 20.54 6.26
CA VAL A 211 7.23 20.00 4.91
C VAL A 211 6.00 19.21 4.45
N GLY A 212 5.45 18.36 5.33
CA GLY A 212 4.22 17.60 5.10
C GLY A 212 3.04 18.52 4.74
N LEU A 213 2.85 19.61 5.47
CA LEU A 213 1.82 20.60 5.18
C LEU A 213 1.96 21.21 3.78
N GLN A 214 3.19 21.59 3.37
CA GLN A 214 3.42 22.10 2.01
C GLN A 214 3.14 21.02 0.95
N TRP A 215 3.48 19.75 1.26
CA TRP A 215 3.22 18.60 0.41
C TRP A 215 1.71 18.37 0.20
N GLU A 216 0.91 18.38 1.26
CA GLU A 216 -0.54 18.24 1.22
C GLU A 216 -1.20 19.38 0.44
N TRP A 217 -0.73 20.61 0.62
CA TRP A 217 -1.19 21.78 -0.15
C TRP A 217 -0.98 21.63 -1.66
N LEU A 218 0.06 20.93 -2.07
CA LEU A 218 0.32 20.62 -3.48
C LEU A 218 -0.47 19.39 -4.00
N GLY A 219 -1.38 18.85 -3.20
CA GLY A 219 -2.14 17.64 -3.53
C GLY A 219 -1.37 16.34 -3.27
N GLY A 220 -0.30 16.40 -2.49
CA GLY A 220 0.40 15.21 -2.01
C GLY A 220 -0.44 14.40 -1.03
N LEU A 221 -0.18 13.11 -0.95
CA LEU A 221 -0.96 12.20 -0.12
C LEU A 221 -0.41 12.19 1.31
N PRO A 222 -1.22 12.58 2.32
CA PRO A 222 -0.81 12.44 3.71
C PRO A 222 -0.61 10.96 4.08
N PRO A 223 0.14 10.65 5.13
CA PRO A 223 0.17 9.30 5.67
C PRO A 223 -1.23 8.91 6.17
N LEU A 224 -1.55 7.61 6.09
CA LEU A 224 -2.77 7.08 6.68
C LEU A 224 -2.63 7.15 8.21
N ARG A 225 -3.57 7.81 8.88
CA ARG A 225 -3.58 8.02 10.35
C ARG A 225 -4.81 7.44 11.02
N THR A 226 -5.93 7.41 10.28
CA THR A 226 -7.22 6.98 10.78
C THR A 226 -7.78 5.85 9.95
N ALA A 227 -8.41 4.87 10.58
CA ALA A 227 -9.05 3.76 9.91
C ALA A 227 -10.42 3.45 10.53
N ALA A 228 -11.37 3.09 9.67
CA ALA A 228 -12.67 2.53 10.08
C ALA A 228 -12.80 1.12 9.50
N VAL A 229 -12.97 0.13 10.35
CA VAL A 229 -13.16 -1.27 9.96
C VAL A 229 -14.64 -1.62 10.06
N VAL A 230 -15.26 -1.92 8.93
CA VAL A 230 -16.66 -2.33 8.85
C VAL A 230 -16.75 -3.84 8.91
N GLY A 231 -17.27 -4.35 10.02
CA GLY A 231 -17.42 -5.77 10.30
C GLY A 231 -16.46 -6.29 11.38
N ALA A 232 -17.02 -6.60 12.56
CA ALA A 232 -16.30 -7.14 13.72
C ALA A 232 -16.34 -8.68 13.76
N GLY A 233 -16.09 -9.33 12.61
CA GLY A 233 -15.81 -10.76 12.50
C GLY A 233 -14.33 -11.07 12.77
N SER A 234 -13.88 -12.32 12.57
CA SER A 234 -12.49 -12.71 12.80
C SER A 234 -11.49 -11.84 12.03
N MET A 235 -11.67 -11.70 10.71
CA MET A 235 -10.74 -10.94 9.87
C MET A 235 -10.80 -9.44 10.13
N GLY A 236 -12.01 -8.87 10.35
CA GLY A 236 -12.13 -7.44 10.66
C GLY A 236 -11.50 -7.09 12.00
N THR A 237 -11.71 -7.91 13.04
CA THR A 237 -11.06 -7.74 14.34
C THR A 237 -9.53 -7.86 14.21
N ALA A 238 -9.04 -8.87 13.48
CA ALA A 238 -7.60 -9.02 13.23
C ALA A 238 -7.00 -7.81 12.50
N THR A 239 -7.69 -7.34 11.45
CA THR A 239 -7.23 -6.16 10.70
C THR A 239 -7.21 -4.92 11.60
N ALA A 240 -8.23 -4.70 12.44
CA ALA A 240 -8.25 -3.59 13.39
C ALA A 240 -7.06 -3.61 14.35
N VAL A 241 -6.68 -4.79 14.85
CA VAL A 241 -5.49 -4.96 15.72
C VAL A 241 -4.20 -4.64 14.96
N VAL A 242 -4.04 -5.15 13.73
CA VAL A 242 -2.87 -4.88 12.88
C VAL A 242 -2.72 -3.38 12.61
N LEU A 243 -3.83 -2.70 12.28
CA LEU A 243 -3.83 -1.26 12.02
C LEU A 243 -3.51 -0.44 13.28
N ALA A 244 -4.03 -0.84 14.44
CA ALA A 244 -3.72 -0.21 15.71
C ALA A 244 -2.23 -0.39 16.10
N ARG A 245 -1.65 -1.59 15.88
CA ARG A 245 -0.21 -1.84 16.05
C ARG A 245 0.65 -0.99 15.13
N ALA A 246 0.16 -0.69 13.93
CA ALA A 246 0.79 0.23 12.99
C ALA A 246 0.66 1.71 13.38
N GLY A 247 -0.01 2.02 14.49
CA GLY A 247 -0.14 3.37 15.04
C GLY A 247 -1.33 4.17 14.51
N LEU A 248 -2.30 3.54 13.83
CA LEU A 248 -3.51 4.22 13.38
C LEU A 248 -4.52 4.35 14.52
N GLN A 249 -5.32 5.43 14.49
CA GLN A 249 -6.55 5.54 15.26
C GLN A 249 -7.63 4.70 14.54
N VAL A 250 -8.09 3.64 15.20
CA VAL A 250 -8.99 2.65 14.59
C VAL A 250 -10.37 2.70 15.23
N GLN A 251 -11.41 2.72 14.37
CA GLN A 251 -12.80 2.47 14.75
C GLN A 251 -13.19 1.08 14.23
N LEU A 252 -13.69 0.20 15.11
CA LEU A 252 -14.19 -1.13 14.76
C LEU A 252 -15.72 -1.14 14.78
N GLY A 253 -16.33 -1.34 13.61
CA GLY A 253 -17.78 -1.32 13.42
C GLY A 253 -18.43 -2.68 13.60
N CYS A 254 -19.25 -2.79 14.61
CA CYS A 254 -20.09 -3.94 14.92
C CYS A 254 -21.44 -3.86 14.20
N ARG A 255 -21.99 -5.02 13.84
CA ARG A 255 -23.30 -5.09 13.18
C ARG A 255 -24.44 -4.74 14.11
N THR A 256 -24.35 -5.05 15.41
CA THR A 256 -25.40 -4.86 16.41
C THR A 256 -24.87 -4.11 17.63
N GLY A 257 -25.76 -3.38 18.34
CA GLY A 257 -25.43 -2.71 19.60
C GLY A 257 -24.92 -3.69 20.65
N THR A 258 -25.62 -4.83 20.85
CA THR A 258 -25.19 -5.86 21.79
C THR A 258 -23.77 -6.36 21.53
N GLN A 259 -23.39 -6.54 20.25
CA GLN A 259 -22.01 -6.91 19.92
C GLN A 259 -21.03 -5.79 20.30
N ALA A 260 -21.37 -4.54 20.05
CA ALA A 260 -20.52 -3.40 20.39
C ALA A 260 -20.35 -3.26 21.91
N GLU A 261 -21.43 -3.35 22.65
CA GLU A 261 -21.45 -3.30 24.13
C GLU A 261 -20.58 -4.42 24.75
N THR A 262 -20.78 -5.67 24.28
CA THR A 262 -19.98 -6.81 24.75
C THR A 262 -18.49 -6.61 24.48
N LEU A 263 -18.12 -6.21 23.25
CA LEU A 263 -16.72 -5.96 22.87
C LEU A 263 -16.11 -4.78 23.63
N CYS A 264 -16.89 -3.73 23.93
CA CYS A 264 -16.45 -2.60 24.74
C CYS A 264 -16.15 -3.03 26.19
N ALA A 265 -17.06 -3.82 26.79
CA ALA A 265 -16.95 -4.25 28.19
C ALA A 265 -15.82 -5.27 28.38
N GLU A 266 -15.74 -6.26 27.50
CA GLU A 266 -14.81 -7.39 27.64
C GLU A 266 -13.44 -7.10 27.03
N ARG A 267 -13.35 -6.17 26.08
CA ARG A 267 -12.13 -5.91 25.27
C ARG A 267 -11.58 -7.17 24.59
N GLU A 268 -12.44 -8.15 24.33
CA GLU A 268 -12.15 -9.43 23.70
C GLU A 268 -13.29 -9.84 22.75
N ASN A 269 -12.94 -10.34 21.58
CA ASN A 269 -13.93 -10.88 20.64
C ASN A 269 -14.06 -12.40 20.83
N LYS A 270 -14.62 -12.85 21.95
CA LYS A 270 -14.74 -14.27 22.33
C LYS A 270 -15.39 -15.15 21.27
N ARG A 271 -16.35 -14.60 20.51
CA ARG A 271 -17.04 -15.36 19.47
C ARG A 271 -16.16 -15.67 18.26
N TYR A 272 -15.26 -14.75 17.88
CA TYR A 272 -14.52 -14.83 16.63
C TYR A 272 -13.01 -14.98 16.81
N LEU A 273 -12.46 -14.49 17.90
CA LEU A 273 -11.03 -14.54 18.26
C LEU A 273 -10.86 -14.67 19.79
N PRO A 274 -11.32 -15.78 20.38
CA PRO A 274 -11.23 -15.98 21.83
C PRO A 274 -9.77 -15.93 22.31
N GLY A 275 -9.52 -15.33 23.49
CA GLY A 275 -8.19 -15.22 24.10
C GLY A 275 -7.30 -14.15 23.51
N LEU A 276 -7.84 -13.20 22.73
CA LEU A 276 -7.09 -12.08 22.17
C LEU A 276 -7.63 -10.74 22.69
N ASP A 277 -6.83 -10.04 23.48
CA ASP A 277 -7.17 -8.71 23.99
C ASP A 277 -7.12 -7.66 22.88
N LEU A 278 -8.16 -6.83 22.81
CA LEU A 278 -8.21 -5.71 21.88
C LEU A 278 -7.43 -4.51 22.45
N PRO A 279 -6.46 -3.93 21.68
CA PRO A 279 -5.77 -2.72 22.07
C PRO A 279 -6.72 -1.61 22.51
N SER A 280 -6.40 -0.91 23.62
CA SER A 280 -7.25 0.17 24.17
C SER A 280 -7.51 1.31 23.18
N GLY A 281 -6.61 1.53 22.22
CA GLY A 281 -6.74 2.54 21.17
C GLY A 281 -7.79 2.22 20.09
N ILE A 282 -8.40 1.02 20.10
CA ILE A 282 -9.48 0.69 19.16
C ILE A 282 -10.81 1.17 19.76
N ALA A 283 -11.45 2.13 19.09
CA ALA A 283 -12.81 2.58 19.41
C ALA A 283 -13.83 1.58 18.83
N ILE A 284 -14.65 0.98 19.69
CA ILE A 284 -15.67 0.00 19.29
C ILE A 284 -17.01 0.72 19.18
N LYS A 285 -17.68 0.60 18.03
CA LYS A 285 -18.94 1.29 17.72
C LYS A 285 -19.84 0.38 16.88
N THR A 286 -21.11 0.72 16.73
CA THR A 286 -21.93 0.14 15.66
C THR A 286 -21.57 0.77 14.31
N VAL A 287 -21.89 0.09 13.19
CA VAL A 287 -21.60 0.62 11.85
C VAL A 287 -22.27 1.99 11.61
N PRO A 288 -23.52 2.25 12.02
CA PRO A 288 -24.11 3.59 11.93
C PRO A 288 -23.37 4.69 12.71
N GLU A 289 -22.71 4.34 13.81
CA GLU A 289 -22.01 5.30 14.69
C GLU A 289 -20.56 5.57 14.29
N ILE A 290 -20.00 4.78 13.36
CA ILE A 290 -18.65 5.03 12.86
C ILE A 290 -18.62 6.38 12.15
N GLU A 291 -17.62 7.18 12.47
CA GLU A 291 -17.35 8.42 11.77
C GLU A 291 -16.51 8.14 10.52
N LEU A 292 -17.09 8.36 9.34
CA LEU A 292 -16.46 8.07 8.05
C LEU A 292 -15.98 9.33 7.31
N ALA A 293 -16.53 10.49 7.65
CA ALA A 293 -16.07 11.76 7.09
C ALA A 293 -14.63 12.05 7.57
N GLY A 294 -13.69 12.15 6.63
CA GLY A 294 -12.29 12.43 6.95
C GLY A 294 -11.44 11.23 7.39
N VAL A 295 -12.00 10.01 7.41
CA VAL A 295 -11.21 8.79 7.63
C VAL A 295 -10.32 8.51 6.42
N ASP A 296 -9.04 8.19 6.66
CA ASP A 296 -8.07 7.94 5.60
C ASP A 296 -8.27 6.57 4.94
N LEU A 297 -8.63 5.55 5.75
CA LEU A 297 -8.79 4.16 5.29
C LEU A 297 -10.08 3.54 5.83
N VAL A 298 -10.94 3.08 4.92
CA VAL A 298 -12.11 2.25 5.26
C VAL A 298 -11.82 0.81 4.89
N VAL A 299 -11.92 -0.10 5.84
CA VAL A 299 -11.74 -1.54 5.62
C VAL A 299 -13.09 -2.22 5.57
N LEU A 300 -13.37 -2.93 4.49
CA LEU A 300 -14.57 -3.75 4.33
C LEU A 300 -14.24 -5.21 4.65
N ALA A 301 -14.61 -5.64 5.84
CA ALA A 301 -14.34 -6.99 6.38
C ALA A 301 -15.65 -7.75 6.65
N VAL A 302 -16.57 -7.67 5.70
CA VAL A 302 -17.87 -8.37 5.73
C VAL A 302 -17.90 -9.48 4.68
N PRO A 303 -18.71 -10.52 4.81
CA PRO A 303 -18.92 -11.51 3.75
C PRO A 303 -19.38 -10.87 2.44
N CYS A 304 -18.99 -11.45 1.29
CA CYS A 304 -19.38 -10.93 -0.02
C CYS A 304 -20.91 -10.74 -0.19
N ALA A 305 -21.70 -11.64 0.38
CA ALA A 305 -23.17 -11.53 0.37
C ALA A 305 -23.70 -10.29 1.13
N SER A 306 -22.96 -9.80 2.12
CA SER A 306 -23.33 -8.62 2.92
C SER A 306 -22.72 -7.32 2.35
N LEU A 307 -21.82 -7.41 1.38
CA LEU A 307 -21.12 -6.25 0.84
C LEU A 307 -22.05 -5.21 0.19
N PRO A 308 -23.13 -5.59 -0.55
CA PRO A 308 -24.08 -4.63 -1.09
C PRO A 308 -24.75 -3.76 -0.02
N ALA A 309 -25.20 -4.37 1.07
CA ALA A 309 -25.82 -3.65 2.19
C ALA A 309 -24.81 -2.73 2.89
N ALA A 310 -23.61 -3.25 3.19
CA ALA A 310 -22.56 -2.47 3.83
C ALA A 310 -22.15 -1.26 2.97
N VAL A 311 -21.96 -1.43 1.67
CA VAL A 311 -21.61 -0.35 0.74
C VAL A 311 -22.73 0.68 0.64
N GLY A 312 -24.01 0.24 0.62
CA GLY A 312 -25.16 1.13 0.63
C GLY A 312 -25.24 2.00 1.90
N GLU A 313 -24.89 1.42 3.06
CA GLU A 313 -24.91 2.14 4.34
C GLU A 313 -23.76 3.16 4.48
N ILE A 314 -22.56 2.80 4.03
CA ILE A 314 -21.37 3.65 4.26
C ILE A 314 -21.07 4.59 3.10
N GLY A 315 -21.46 4.26 1.87
CA GLY A 315 -20.96 4.92 0.66
C GLY A 315 -21.20 6.43 0.61
N ALA A 316 -22.39 6.87 1.03
CA ALA A 316 -22.75 8.29 1.09
C ALA A 316 -22.06 9.07 2.24
N ARG A 317 -21.54 8.35 3.24
CA ARG A 317 -20.91 8.90 4.45
C ARG A 317 -19.39 9.03 4.31
N MET A 318 -18.81 8.39 3.30
CA MET A 318 -17.37 8.42 3.06
C MET A 318 -16.94 9.71 2.37
N GLY A 319 -15.72 10.17 2.69
CA GLY A 319 -15.07 11.26 1.97
C GLY A 319 -14.37 10.79 0.70
N ASP A 320 -14.31 11.64 -0.33
CA ASP A 320 -13.65 11.35 -1.63
C ASP A 320 -12.14 11.06 -1.50
N ARG A 321 -11.52 11.43 -0.36
CA ARG A 321 -10.10 11.22 -0.06
C ARG A 321 -9.83 9.88 0.62
N SER A 322 -10.84 9.20 1.13
CA SER A 322 -10.70 7.90 1.79
C SER A 322 -10.27 6.83 0.79
N ALA A 323 -9.36 5.97 1.20
CA ALA A 323 -9.06 4.73 0.49
C ALA A 323 -9.92 3.59 1.05
N VAL A 324 -10.17 2.57 0.23
CA VAL A 324 -10.89 1.37 0.68
C VAL A 324 -9.99 0.14 0.56
N LEU A 325 -9.95 -0.66 1.62
CA LEU A 325 -9.31 -1.97 1.64
C LEU A 325 -10.40 -3.05 1.79
N VAL A 326 -10.52 -3.91 0.80
CA VAL A 326 -11.47 -5.03 0.80
C VAL A 326 -10.75 -6.30 1.25
N THR A 327 -11.33 -7.02 2.19
CA THR A 327 -10.81 -8.33 2.67
C THR A 327 -11.76 -9.48 2.39
N SER A 328 -12.94 -9.20 1.81
CA SER A 328 -13.96 -10.19 1.45
C SER A 328 -13.46 -11.08 0.31
N LYS A 329 -13.57 -12.40 0.46
CA LYS A 329 -13.08 -13.40 -0.50
C LYS A 329 -14.26 -14.14 -1.14
N GLY A 330 -14.46 -13.97 -2.44
CA GLY A 330 -15.57 -14.57 -3.19
C GLY A 330 -16.11 -13.63 -4.26
N LEU A 331 -17.38 -13.82 -4.64
CA LEU A 331 -18.09 -12.99 -5.59
C LEU A 331 -19.30 -12.31 -4.93
N VAL A 332 -19.67 -11.14 -5.43
CA VAL A 332 -20.77 -10.32 -4.90
C VAL A 332 -22.06 -10.60 -5.66
N PRO A 333 -23.16 -10.96 -4.95
CA PRO A 333 -24.45 -11.17 -5.60
C PRO A 333 -25.08 -9.84 -6.09
N PRO A 334 -26.04 -9.89 -7.04
CA PRO A 334 -26.54 -11.06 -7.73
C PRO A 334 -25.70 -11.46 -8.96
N LEU A 335 -24.84 -10.58 -9.44
CA LEU A 335 -24.17 -10.72 -10.73
C LEU A 335 -22.83 -11.46 -10.69
N GLY A 336 -22.32 -11.83 -9.52
CA GLY A 336 -21.00 -12.45 -9.41
C GLY A 336 -19.86 -11.49 -9.78
N THR A 337 -19.97 -10.21 -9.42
CA THR A 337 -18.91 -9.22 -9.59
C THR A 337 -17.84 -9.44 -8.52
N THR A 338 -16.58 -9.16 -8.83
CA THR A 338 -15.53 -9.22 -7.81
C THR A 338 -15.67 -8.08 -6.80
N PRO A 339 -15.31 -8.28 -5.51
CA PRO A 339 -15.56 -7.32 -4.44
C PRO A 339 -14.97 -5.92 -4.68
N ALA A 340 -13.70 -5.83 -5.11
CA ALA A 340 -13.07 -4.53 -5.35
C ALA A 340 -13.67 -3.81 -6.56
N ALA A 341 -14.06 -4.55 -7.62
CA ALA A 341 -14.78 -3.96 -8.76
C ALA A 341 -16.14 -3.44 -8.32
N PHE A 342 -16.91 -4.23 -7.55
CA PHE A 342 -18.21 -3.83 -7.01
C PHE A 342 -18.13 -2.54 -6.18
N VAL A 343 -17.13 -2.45 -5.29
CA VAL A 343 -16.92 -1.28 -4.43
C VAL A 343 -16.49 -0.07 -5.28
N SER A 344 -15.57 -0.26 -6.21
CA SER A 344 -15.05 0.84 -7.07
C SER A 344 -16.15 1.53 -7.90
N GLU A 345 -17.20 0.79 -8.29
CA GLU A 345 -18.33 1.33 -9.05
C GLU A 345 -19.32 2.12 -8.20
N ARG A 346 -19.39 1.86 -6.89
CA ARG A 346 -20.47 2.33 -6.01
C ARG A 346 -20.04 3.31 -4.93
N VAL A 347 -18.76 3.37 -4.63
CA VAL A 347 -18.21 4.24 -3.59
C VAL A 347 -17.28 5.28 -4.21
N ARG A 348 -17.48 6.53 -3.84
CA ARG A 348 -16.52 7.59 -4.15
C ARG A 348 -15.34 7.45 -3.21
N ALA A 349 -14.34 6.72 -3.65
CA ALA A 349 -13.09 6.53 -2.92
C ALA A 349 -11.90 6.99 -3.77
N ARG A 350 -10.83 7.41 -3.13
CA ARG A 350 -9.57 7.74 -3.80
C ARG A 350 -9.03 6.56 -4.59
N ALA A 351 -9.05 5.39 -4.00
CA ALA A 351 -8.66 4.14 -4.62
C ALA A 351 -9.17 2.96 -3.79
N VAL A 352 -9.31 1.80 -4.44
CA VAL A 352 -9.72 0.54 -3.81
C VAL A 352 -8.55 -0.44 -3.89
N ALA A 353 -8.30 -1.15 -2.79
CA ALA A 353 -7.32 -2.21 -2.66
C ALA A 353 -7.99 -3.50 -2.18
N MET A 354 -7.40 -4.65 -2.54
CA MET A 354 -7.77 -5.98 -2.06
C MET A 354 -6.65 -6.58 -1.25
N LEU A 355 -6.97 -7.22 -0.12
CA LEU A 355 -6.03 -8.00 0.68
C LEU A 355 -6.45 -9.47 0.64
N ALA A 356 -5.55 -10.34 0.18
CA ALA A 356 -5.78 -11.78 0.05
C ALA A 356 -4.55 -12.58 0.48
N GLY A 357 -4.62 -13.92 0.41
CA GLY A 357 -3.54 -14.82 0.79
C GLY A 357 -3.81 -15.57 2.09
N PRO A 358 -2.86 -16.44 2.53
CA PRO A 358 -3.01 -17.30 3.69
C PRO A 358 -3.03 -16.48 4.99
N ALA A 359 -4.22 -16.29 5.54
CA ALA A 359 -4.41 -15.59 6.81
C ALA A 359 -5.52 -16.24 7.63
N HIS A 360 -5.15 -17.06 8.57
CA HIS A 360 -5.99 -17.38 9.70
C HIS A 360 -5.87 -16.24 10.71
N ALA A 361 -6.99 -15.61 11.05
CA ALA A 361 -7.02 -14.33 11.74
C ALA A 361 -6.21 -14.30 13.05
N ARG A 362 -6.26 -15.39 13.84
CA ARG A 362 -5.49 -15.53 15.09
C ARG A 362 -3.99 -15.61 14.78
N GLU A 363 -3.60 -16.54 13.92
CA GLU A 363 -2.20 -16.76 13.57
C GLU A 363 -1.58 -15.51 12.96
N ALA A 364 -2.33 -14.77 12.13
CA ALA A 364 -1.87 -13.51 11.55
C ALA A 364 -1.50 -12.45 12.59
N ILE A 365 -2.18 -12.46 13.75
CA ILE A 365 -1.90 -11.53 14.86
C ILE A 365 -0.75 -12.03 15.74
N GLU A 366 -0.70 -13.32 16.02
CA GLU A 366 0.23 -13.93 16.98
C GLU A 366 1.59 -14.27 16.34
N LEU A 367 1.57 -14.80 15.12
CA LEU A 367 2.74 -15.32 14.40
C LEU A 367 3.12 -14.51 13.17
N GLY A 368 2.24 -13.59 12.75
CA GLY A 368 2.34 -12.91 11.45
C GLY A 368 1.73 -13.75 10.33
N ALA A 369 1.56 -13.12 9.18
CA ALA A 369 1.10 -13.77 7.96
C ALA A 369 1.74 -13.12 6.74
N SER A 370 1.92 -13.89 5.67
CA SER A 370 2.35 -13.38 4.37
C SER A 370 1.14 -13.22 3.45
N LEU A 371 0.83 -11.98 3.07
CA LEU A 371 -0.38 -11.63 2.33
C LEU A 371 -0.07 -10.93 1.01
N VAL A 372 -1.03 -10.93 0.10
CA VAL A 372 -0.98 -10.18 -1.16
C VAL A 372 -1.88 -8.96 -1.05
N LEU A 373 -1.29 -7.80 -1.26
CA LEU A 373 -1.98 -6.52 -1.38
C LEU A 373 -2.07 -6.12 -2.85
N ALA A 374 -3.27 -6.04 -3.39
CA ALA A 374 -3.50 -5.71 -4.78
C ALA A 374 -4.25 -4.37 -4.92
N THR A 375 -3.66 -3.43 -5.64
CA THR A 375 -4.32 -2.18 -6.07
C THR A 375 -3.59 -1.56 -7.25
N ARG A 376 -4.32 -0.95 -8.17
CA ARG A 376 -3.75 -0.24 -9.33
C ARG A 376 -3.11 1.09 -8.94
N ASP A 377 -3.50 1.68 -7.81
CA ASP A 377 -2.91 2.91 -7.29
C ASP A 377 -1.56 2.61 -6.62
N ALA A 378 -0.47 3.08 -7.23
CA ALA A 378 0.90 2.80 -6.77
C ALA A 378 1.22 3.49 -5.44
N ASP A 379 0.60 4.64 -5.16
CA ASP A 379 0.82 5.40 -3.93
C ASP A 379 0.11 4.73 -2.76
N LEU A 380 -1.15 4.32 -2.95
CA LEU A 380 -1.90 3.57 -1.94
C LEU A 380 -1.23 2.20 -1.69
N ARG A 381 -0.79 1.50 -2.75
CA ARG A 381 -0.12 0.21 -2.64
C ARG A 381 1.10 0.30 -1.71
N ARG A 382 1.89 1.34 -1.84
CA ARG A 382 3.04 1.55 -0.96
C ARG A 382 2.62 1.91 0.46
N GLN A 383 1.68 2.85 0.63
CA GLN A 383 1.20 3.27 1.96
C GLN A 383 0.65 2.09 2.76
N LEU A 384 -0.23 1.28 2.13
CA LEU A 384 -0.83 0.12 2.77
C LEU A 384 0.20 -0.97 3.07
N ARG A 385 1.14 -1.24 2.16
CA ARG A 385 2.21 -2.21 2.41
C ARG A 385 3.02 -1.81 3.63
N ASP A 386 3.59 -0.59 3.62
CA ASP A 386 4.47 -0.10 4.69
C ASP A 386 3.72 -0.09 6.05
N MET A 387 2.42 0.22 6.03
CA MET A 387 1.55 0.20 7.21
C MET A 387 1.26 -1.23 7.71
N LEU A 388 0.88 -2.15 6.82
CA LEU A 388 0.59 -3.54 7.20
C LEU A 388 1.85 -4.25 7.72
N GLU A 389 3.03 -3.95 7.12
CA GLU A 389 4.32 -4.46 7.59
C GLU A 389 4.68 -3.88 8.97
N ALA A 390 4.41 -2.60 9.23
CA ALA A 390 4.57 -2.01 10.57
C ALA A 390 3.63 -2.65 11.60
N GLY A 391 2.46 -3.15 11.17
CA GLY A 391 1.52 -3.90 12.00
C GLY A 391 1.87 -5.37 12.23
N GLY A 392 3.00 -5.87 11.67
CA GLY A 392 3.53 -7.22 11.89
C GLY A 392 3.21 -8.23 10.79
N LEU A 393 2.71 -7.80 9.63
CA LEU A 393 2.46 -8.67 8.48
C LEU A 393 3.63 -8.59 7.49
N THR A 394 3.76 -9.61 6.63
CA THR A 394 4.60 -9.58 5.42
C THR A 394 3.70 -9.38 4.22
N VAL A 395 4.05 -8.44 3.32
CA VAL A 395 3.15 -8.05 2.24
C VAL A 395 3.82 -8.10 0.88
N GLU A 396 3.34 -8.98 0.01
CA GLU A 396 3.60 -8.92 -1.42
C GLU A 396 2.62 -7.95 -2.09
N ALA A 397 3.14 -6.95 -2.81
CA ALA A 397 2.33 -5.89 -3.39
C ALA A 397 2.27 -5.99 -4.91
N THR A 398 1.04 -6.05 -5.47
CA THR A 398 0.78 -6.18 -6.91
C THR A 398 -0.23 -5.15 -7.41
N ASP A 399 -0.28 -4.96 -8.73
CA ASP A 399 -1.34 -4.21 -9.42
C ASP A 399 -2.40 -5.12 -10.05
N ASP A 400 -2.24 -6.44 -9.93
CA ASP A 400 -3.19 -7.44 -10.41
C ASP A 400 -4.33 -7.68 -9.42
N VAL A 401 -5.26 -6.72 -9.37
CA VAL A 401 -6.45 -6.82 -8.51
C VAL A 401 -7.33 -7.99 -8.93
N THR A 402 -7.58 -8.11 -10.24
CA THR A 402 -8.46 -9.15 -10.82
C THR A 402 -7.94 -10.56 -10.53
N GLY A 403 -6.65 -10.83 -10.78
CA GLY A 403 -6.04 -12.11 -10.47
C GLY A 403 -6.10 -12.43 -8.98
N THR A 404 -5.85 -11.45 -8.11
CA THR A 404 -5.89 -11.62 -6.65
C THR A 404 -7.30 -11.98 -6.15
N GLU A 405 -8.34 -11.32 -6.66
CA GLU A 405 -9.73 -11.59 -6.27
C GLU A 405 -10.20 -12.98 -6.72
N PHE A 406 -9.92 -13.35 -7.97
CA PHE A 406 -10.27 -14.69 -8.45
C PHE A 406 -9.45 -15.80 -7.78
N ALA A 407 -8.17 -15.58 -7.47
CA ALA A 407 -7.37 -16.52 -6.70
C ALA A 407 -7.95 -16.75 -5.29
N ALA A 408 -8.34 -15.68 -4.60
CA ALA A 408 -9.01 -15.77 -3.31
C ALA A 408 -10.39 -16.45 -3.38
N CYS A 409 -11.10 -16.30 -4.51
CA CYS A 409 -12.35 -16.99 -4.80
C CYS A 409 -12.10 -18.49 -5.04
N ALA A 410 -11.09 -18.81 -5.86
CA ALA A 410 -10.76 -20.18 -6.26
C ALA A 410 -10.45 -21.08 -5.07
N LYS A 411 -9.70 -20.58 -4.08
CA LYS A 411 -9.36 -21.37 -2.89
C LYS A 411 -10.60 -21.81 -2.10
N ASN A 412 -11.63 -20.96 -2.01
CA ASN A 412 -12.86 -21.27 -1.29
C ASN A 412 -13.66 -22.38 -1.99
N ALA A 413 -13.83 -22.30 -3.32
CA ALA A 413 -14.51 -23.28 -4.12
C ALA A 413 -13.73 -24.62 -4.19
N ALA A 414 -12.41 -24.55 -4.37
CA ALA A 414 -11.54 -25.72 -4.41
C ALA A 414 -11.51 -26.47 -3.06
N ALA A 415 -11.50 -25.74 -1.94
CA ALA A 415 -11.57 -26.37 -0.61
C ALA A 415 -12.91 -27.07 -0.37
N LEU A 416 -14.03 -26.50 -0.80
CA LEU A 416 -15.35 -27.13 -0.75
C LEU A 416 -15.36 -28.42 -1.57
N GLY A 417 -14.95 -28.35 -2.85
CA GLY A 417 -14.94 -29.50 -3.74
C GLY A 417 -13.96 -30.60 -3.30
N SER A 418 -12.77 -30.21 -2.82
CA SER A 418 -11.81 -31.16 -2.24
C SER A 418 -12.41 -31.96 -1.08
N ALA A 419 -13.03 -31.26 -0.13
CA ALA A 419 -13.64 -31.89 1.04
C ALA A 419 -14.87 -32.76 0.68
N ALA A 420 -15.67 -32.34 -0.29
CA ALA A 420 -16.78 -33.15 -0.81
C ALA A 420 -16.32 -34.46 -1.48
N ALA A 421 -15.12 -34.44 -2.09
CA ALA A 421 -14.54 -35.64 -2.73
C ALA A 421 -13.69 -36.50 -1.77
N ALA A 422 -13.27 -35.99 -0.63
CA ALA A 422 -12.34 -36.62 0.31
C ALA A 422 -12.78 -38.01 0.81
N PRO A 423 -14.08 -38.31 1.05
CA PRO A 423 -14.53 -39.64 1.46
C PRO A 423 -14.21 -40.73 0.43
N ARG A 424 -13.97 -40.38 -0.83
CA ARG A 424 -13.62 -41.30 -1.93
C ARG A 424 -12.11 -41.38 -2.19
N GLY A 425 -11.28 -40.79 -1.34
CA GLY A 425 -9.83 -40.84 -1.33
C GLY A 425 -9.11 -39.57 -1.71
N ALA A 426 -7.88 -39.43 -1.23
CA ALA A 426 -7.06 -38.21 -1.39
C ALA A 426 -6.77 -37.87 -2.87
N ASN A 427 -6.62 -38.86 -3.74
CA ASN A 427 -6.39 -38.60 -5.17
C ASN A 427 -7.57 -37.89 -5.82
N LEU A 428 -8.79 -38.29 -5.49
CA LEU A 428 -10.00 -37.67 -6.05
C LEU A 428 -10.25 -36.29 -5.43
N ALA A 429 -9.98 -36.10 -4.14
CA ALA A 429 -10.00 -34.81 -3.46
C ALA A 429 -9.02 -33.82 -4.11
N GLY A 430 -7.79 -34.26 -4.37
CA GLY A 430 -6.79 -33.48 -5.08
C GLY A 430 -7.19 -33.14 -6.53
N ALA A 431 -7.79 -34.12 -7.25
CA ALA A 431 -8.29 -33.90 -8.60
C ALA A 431 -9.43 -32.86 -8.63
N ALA A 432 -10.39 -32.94 -7.70
CA ALA A 432 -11.47 -31.97 -7.58
C ALA A 432 -10.93 -30.55 -7.30
N ALA A 433 -10.06 -30.41 -6.30
CA ALA A 433 -9.42 -29.12 -5.98
C ALA A 433 -8.67 -28.54 -7.17
N GLY A 434 -7.80 -29.31 -7.80
CA GLY A 434 -6.95 -28.84 -8.89
C GLY A 434 -7.76 -28.44 -10.13
N ARG A 435 -8.82 -29.19 -10.47
CA ARG A 435 -9.70 -28.85 -11.60
C ARG A 435 -10.51 -27.59 -11.36
N ILE A 436 -11.17 -27.46 -10.20
CA ILE A 436 -11.92 -26.26 -9.82
C ILE A 436 -10.99 -25.04 -9.83
N PHE A 437 -9.80 -25.18 -9.26
CA PHE A 437 -8.80 -24.11 -9.23
C PHE A 437 -8.36 -23.70 -10.64
N SER A 438 -8.13 -24.67 -11.53
CA SER A 438 -7.77 -24.44 -12.93
C SER A 438 -8.91 -23.79 -13.74
N GLU A 439 -10.16 -24.20 -13.53
CA GLU A 439 -11.32 -23.58 -14.19
C GLU A 439 -11.46 -22.11 -13.80
N ILE A 440 -11.28 -21.77 -12.53
CA ILE A 440 -11.35 -20.37 -12.06
C ILE A 440 -10.11 -19.58 -12.50
N HIS A 441 -8.96 -20.22 -12.65
CA HIS A 441 -7.77 -19.60 -13.24
C HIS A 441 -8.04 -19.14 -14.69
N GLU A 442 -8.68 -19.99 -15.52
CA GLU A 442 -9.07 -19.60 -16.88
C GLU A 442 -10.06 -18.40 -16.88
N LEU A 443 -10.99 -18.38 -15.91
CA LEU A 443 -11.90 -17.25 -15.73
C LEU A 443 -11.13 -15.95 -15.37
N ALA A 444 -10.12 -16.06 -14.52
CA ALA A 444 -9.27 -14.92 -14.14
C ALA A 444 -8.50 -14.38 -15.35
N LEU A 445 -7.90 -15.27 -16.16
CA LEU A 445 -7.17 -14.89 -17.37
C LEU A 445 -8.08 -14.19 -18.38
N ALA A 446 -9.29 -14.75 -18.60
CA ALA A 446 -10.29 -14.15 -19.48
C ALA A 446 -10.75 -12.78 -19.00
N SER A 447 -10.68 -12.52 -17.68
CA SER A 447 -11.03 -11.26 -17.02
C SER A 447 -9.84 -10.29 -16.88
N GLY A 448 -8.65 -10.63 -17.39
CA GLY A 448 -7.45 -9.79 -17.37
C GLY A 448 -6.55 -9.96 -16.16
N GLY A 449 -6.73 -11.02 -15.37
CA GLY A 449 -5.81 -11.44 -14.30
C GLY A 449 -4.56 -12.13 -14.84
N ARG A 450 -3.58 -12.40 -13.96
CA ARG A 450 -2.29 -13.00 -14.31
C ARG A 450 -2.08 -14.35 -13.65
N SER A 451 -1.44 -15.28 -14.39
CA SER A 451 -1.14 -16.64 -13.88
C SER A 451 -0.23 -16.65 -12.65
N GLU A 452 0.73 -15.73 -12.56
CA GLU A 452 1.67 -15.64 -11.46
C GLU A 452 0.95 -15.42 -10.12
N THR A 453 -0.16 -14.68 -10.13
CA THR A 453 -0.97 -14.41 -8.94
C THR A 453 -1.61 -15.69 -8.41
N PHE A 454 -2.05 -16.59 -9.30
CA PHE A 454 -2.61 -17.89 -8.92
C PHE A 454 -1.56 -18.85 -8.39
N ALA A 455 -0.37 -18.86 -8.95
CA ALA A 455 0.73 -19.70 -8.47
C ALA A 455 1.33 -19.22 -7.15
N GLY A 456 1.10 -17.94 -6.80
CA GLY A 456 1.63 -17.29 -5.60
C GLY A 456 0.79 -17.45 -4.34
N LEU A 457 1.04 -16.54 -3.38
CA LEU A 457 0.39 -16.55 -2.05
C LEU A 457 -1.14 -16.41 -2.13
N ALA A 458 -1.67 -15.57 -3.03
CA ALA A 458 -3.11 -15.33 -3.14
C ALA A 458 -3.90 -16.57 -3.60
N GLY A 459 -3.28 -17.44 -4.39
CA GLY A 459 -3.90 -18.66 -4.93
C GLY A 459 -3.41 -19.93 -4.25
N ALA A 460 -2.31 -20.51 -4.76
CA ALA A 460 -1.79 -21.78 -4.26
C ALA A 460 -1.47 -21.75 -2.76
N GLY A 461 -0.85 -20.67 -2.26
CA GLY A 461 -0.53 -20.53 -0.85
C GLY A 461 -1.77 -20.55 0.05
N ASP A 462 -2.81 -19.75 -0.30
CA ASP A 462 -4.06 -19.69 0.49
C ASP A 462 -4.88 -21.00 0.36
N LEU A 463 -4.81 -21.69 -0.80
CA LEU A 463 -5.44 -22.99 -0.97
C LEU A 463 -4.82 -24.06 -0.06
N VAL A 464 -3.48 -24.15 -0.02
CA VAL A 464 -2.76 -25.09 0.86
C VAL A 464 -3.08 -24.80 2.32
N ALA A 465 -2.97 -23.53 2.76
CA ALA A 465 -3.30 -23.15 4.13
C ALA A 465 -4.75 -23.52 4.52
N THR A 466 -5.70 -23.35 3.58
CA THR A 466 -7.11 -23.72 3.82
C THR A 466 -7.34 -25.23 3.85
N ALA A 467 -6.61 -25.99 3.03
CA ALA A 467 -6.75 -27.44 2.95
C ALA A 467 -6.21 -28.16 4.20
N ILE A 468 -5.10 -27.67 4.78
CA ILE A 468 -4.50 -28.25 5.99
C ILE A 468 -5.17 -27.79 7.29
N ALA A 469 -5.92 -26.67 7.25
CA ALA A 469 -6.58 -26.13 8.44
C ALA A 469 -7.75 -27.01 8.89
N GLU A 470 -7.66 -27.56 10.10
CA GLU A 470 -8.70 -28.43 10.67
C GLU A 470 -10.04 -27.69 10.88
N ASN A 471 -9.98 -26.41 11.22
CA ASN A 471 -11.13 -25.56 11.48
C ASN A 471 -11.66 -24.82 10.23
N SER A 472 -11.33 -25.27 9.02
CA SER A 472 -11.81 -24.63 7.80
C SER A 472 -13.31 -24.82 7.59
N ARG A 473 -14.06 -23.70 7.58
CA ARG A 473 -15.52 -23.69 7.35
C ARG A 473 -15.89 -24.25 5.97
N ASN A 474 -15.10 -23.94 4.94
CA ASN A 474 -15.32 -24.46 3.60
C ASN A 474 -15.08 -25.97 3.53
N ARG A 475 -14.09 -26.49 4.27
CA ARG A 475 -13.86 -27.93 4.41
C ARG A 475 -15.06 -28.62 5.05
N ARG A 476 -15.51 -28.13 6.22
CA ARG A 476 -16.68 -28.70 6.92
C ARG A 476 -17.93 -28.68 6.05
N ALA A 477 -18.20 -27.58 5.34
CA ALA A 477 -19.31 -27.51 4.38
C ALA A 477 -19.18 -28.56 3.26
N GLY A 478 -17.96 -28.73 2.72
CA GLY A 478 -17.68 -29.73 1.68
C GLY A 478 -17.90 -31.18 2.16
N GLU A 479 -17.49 -31.52 3.37
CA GLU A 479 -17.73 -32.83 3.97
C GLU A 479 -19.23 -33.16 4.06
N MET A 480 -20.05 -32.18 4.46
CA MET A 480 -21.51 -32.34 4.51
C MET A 480 -22.14 -32.46 3.12
N VAL A 481 -21.69 -31.64 2.14
CA VAL A 481 -22.13 -31.72 0.74
C VAL A 481 -21.77 -33.11 0.15
N GLY A 482 -20.56 -33.59 0.41
CA GLY A 482 -20.10 -34.92 -0.04
C GLY A 482 -20.89 -36.07 0.60
N ALA A 483 -21.48 -35.86 1.77
CA ALA A 483 -22.40 -36.77 2.42
C ALA A 483 -23.86 -36.66 1.89
N GLY A 484 -24.12 -35.77 0.92
CA GLY A 484 -25.44 -35.58 0.32
C GLY A 484 -26.38 -34.66 1.09
N VAL A 485 -25.84 -33.85 2.04
CA VAL A 485 -26.65 -32.87 2.76
C VAL A 485 -26.95 -31.69 1.84
N PRO A 486 -28.23 -31.29 1.67
CA PRO A 486 -28.59 -30.16 0.84
C PRO A 486 -27.95 -28.84 1.30
N ALA A 487 -27.52 -27.98 0.36
CA ALA A 487 -26.77 -26.75 0.66
C ALA A 487 -27.46 -25.84 1.67
N GLY A 488 -28.79 -25.72 1.61
CA GLY A 488 -29.59 -24.94 2.57
C GLY A 488 -29.50 -25.46 4.01
N GLN A 489 -29.44 -26.80 4.19
CA GLN A 489 -29.27 -27.43 5.49
C GLN A 489 -27.83 -27.30 6.00
N VAL A 490 -26.85 -27.40 5.10
CA VAL A 490 -25.44 -27.17 5.45
C VAL A 490 -25.26 -25.79 6.06
N GLN A 491 -25.78 -24.75 5.41
CA GLN A 491 -25.66 -23.38 5.90
C GLN A 491 -26.39 -23.18 7.25
N ALA A 492 -27.57 -23.78 7.42
CA ALA A 492 -28.36 -23.70 8.65
C ALA A 492 -27.70 -24.39 9.86
N SER A 493 -26.90 -25.43 9.61
CA SER A 493 -26.19 -26.19 10.67
C SER A 493 -24.83 -25.61 11.06
N MET A 494 -24.40 -24.51 10.40
CA MET A 494 -23.10 -23.89 10.66
C MET A 494 -23.26 -22.59 11.46
N ASP A 495 -22.50 -22.46 12.55
CA ASP A 495 -22.48 -21.24 13.39
C ASP A 495 -21.94 -20.01 12.66
N GLN A 496 -21.14 -20.23 11.64
CA GLN A 496 -20.51 -19.18 10.82
C GLN A 496 -20.66 -19.50 9.33
N THR A 497 -20.76 -18.47 8.51
CA THR A 497 -20.96 -18.57 7.06
C THR A 497 -19.79 -19.27 6.37
N ALA A 498 -20.09 -20.31 5.55
CA ALA A 498 -19.17 -20.87 4.58
C ALA A 498 -19.32 -20.11 3.24
N GLU A 499 -18.38 -19.24 2.94
CA GLU A 499 -18.47 -18.35 1.76
C GLU A 499 -18.51 -19.12 0.44
N SER A 500 -17.96 -20.36 0.40
CA SER A 500 -17.98 -21.21 -0.79
C SER A 500 -19.37 -21.58 -1.27
N LEU A 501 -20.34 -21.78 -0.35
CA LEU A 501 -21.72 -22.12 -0.71
C LEU A 501 -22.40 -21.01 -1.53
N ALA A 502 -22.12 -19.74 -1.20
CA ALA A 502 -22.62 -18.60 -1.96
C ALA A 502 -21.77 -18.29 -3.21
N THR A 503 -20.49 -18.66 -3.17
CA THR A 503 -19.54 -18.34 -4.25
C THR A 503 -19.71 -19.25 -5.47
N VAL A 504 -19.94 -20.57 -5.29
CA VAL A 504 -20.03 -21.54 -6.39
C VAL A 504 -21.17 -21.21 -7.36
N PRO A 505 -22.40 -20.86 -6.93
CA PRO A 505 -23.46 -20.42 -7.85
C PRO A 505 -23.07 -19.18 -8.67
N LEU A 506 -22.40 -18.21 -8.05
CA LEU A 506 -21.97 -16.98 -8.74
C LEU A 506 -20.82 -17.23 -9.72
N LEU A 507 -19.98 -18.25 -9.46
CA LEU A 507 -18.98 -18.71 -10.42
C LEU A 507 -19.63 -19.31 -11.67
N GLY A 508 -20.72 -20.09 -11.53
CA GLY A 508 -21.49 -20.59 -12.66
C GLY A 508 -21.90 -19.45 -13.60
N LEU A 509 -22.50 -18.40 -13.05
CA LEU A 509 -22.88 -17.21 -13.83
C LEU A 509 -21.68 -16.49 -14.48
N ALA A 510 -20.55 -16.44 -13.80
CA ALA A 510 -19.35 -15.81 -14.32
C ALA A 510 -18.73 -16.62 -15.49
N PHE A 511 -18.72 -17.95 -15.40
CA PHE A 511 -18.29 -18.84 -16.48
C PHE A 511 -19.17 -18.69 -17.73
N GLU A 512 -20.49 -18.69 -17.56
CA GLU A 512 -21.44 -18.49 -18.65
C GLU A 512 -21.18 -17.19 -19.38
N ARG A 513 -21.04 -16.08 -18.65
CA ARG A 513 -20.79 -14.75 -19.25
C ARG A 513 -19.47 -14.69 -20.03
N GLN A 514 -18.45 -15.41 -19.59
CA GLN A 514 -17.14 -15.44 -20.25
C GLN A 514 -17.02 -16.54 -21.32
N GLY A 515 -18.06 -17.37 -21.49
CA GLY A 515 -18.06 -18.50 -22.42
C GLY A 515 -16.99 -19.54 -22.06
N ILE A 516 -16.77 -19.80 -20.77
CA ILE A 516 -15.79 -20.79 -20.31
C ILE A 516 -16.52 -22.08 -19.95
N ASP A 517 -15.99 -23.19 -20.46
CA ASP A 517 -16.46 -24.53 -20.09
C ASP A 517 -15.77 -24.95 -18.79
N ALA A 518 -16.55 -25.07 -17.72
CA ALA A 518 -16.08 -25.39 -16.37
C ALA A 518 -16.87 -26.57 -15.77
N PRO A 519 -16.71 -27.78 -16.32
CA PRO A 519 -17.58 -28.92 -16.01
C PRO A 519 -17.53 -29.36 -14.56
N VAL A 520 -16.39 -29.19 -13.86
CA VAL A 520 -16.25 -29.63 -12.48
C VAL A 520 -16.91 -28.63 -11.52
N THR A 521 -16.70 -27.33 -11.71
CA THR A 521 -17.34 -26.30 -10.88
C THR A 521 -18.84 -26.22 -11.12
N THR A 522 -19.29 -26.32 -12.38
CA THR A 522 -20.74 -26.34 -12.69
C THR A 522 -21.39 -27.64 -12.26
N GLY A 523 -20.67 -28.76 -12.29
CA GLY A 523 -21.14 -30.03 -11.72
C GLY A 523 -21.31 -29.93 -10.20
N LEU A 524 -20.38 -29.28 -9.50
CA LEU A 524 -20.52 -29.01 -8.05
C LEU A 524 -21.71 -28.10 -7.76
N LEU A 525 -21.97 -27.10 -8.60
CA LEU A 525 -23.16 -26.24 -8.50
C LEU A 525 -24.44 -27.10 -8.55
N ARG A 526 -24.56 -28.02 -9.50
CA ARG A 526 -25.74 -28.92 -9.61
C ARG A 526 -25.94 -29.80 -8.37
N VAL A 527 -24.84 -30.20 -7.69
CA VAL A 527 -24.95 -30.90 -6.40
C VAL A 527 -25.51 -29.99 -5.34
N LEU A 528 -25.07 -28.72 -5.27
CA LEU A 528 -25.58 -27.74 -4.31
C LEU A 528 -27.06 -27.43 -4.52
N ASP A 529 -27.50 -27.40 -5.78
CA ASP A 529 -28.90 -27.15 -6.17
C ASP A 529 -29.78 -28.42 -6.04
N GLY A 530 -29.19 -29.58 -5.73
CA GLY A 530 -29.90 -30.85 -5.61
C GLY A 530 -30.28 -31.51 -6.95
N GLU A 531 -29.74 -31.01 -8.08
CA GLU A 531 -29.99 -31.50 -9.44
C GLU A 531 -29.12 -32.73 -9.77
N SER A 532 -28.04 -32.96 -9.04
CA SER A 532 -27.10 -34.06 -9.24
C SER A 532 -26.66 -34.66 -7.92
N SER A 533 -26.39 -35.97 -7.90
CA SER A 533 -25.81 -36.57 -6.70
C SER A 533 -24.29 -36.30 -6.60
N PRO A 534 -23.70 -36.37 -5.39
CA PRO A 534 -22.25 -36.29 -5.23
C PRO A 534 -21.50 -37.32 -6.07
N GLU A 535 -22.03 -38.54 -6.22
CA GLU A 535 -21.43 -39.64 -7.02
C GLU A 535 -21.36 -39.29 -8.51
N GLN A 536 -22.45 -38.73 -9.07
CA GLN A 536 -22.47 -38.27 -10.47
C GLN A 536 -21.47 -37.17 -10.71
N TRP A 537 -21.35 -36.21 -9.78
CA TRP A 537 -20.35 -35.19 -9.86
C TRP A 537 -18.92 -35.73 -9.81
N LEU A 538 -18.65 -36.69 -8.92
CA LEU A 538 -17.33 -37.31 -8.80
C LEU A 538 -16.92 -38.05 -10.09
N GLU A 539 -17.87 -38.59 -10.83
CA GLU A 539 -17.60 -39.20 -12.14
C GLU A 539 -17.19 -38.11 -13.16
N SER A 540 -17.83 -36.95 -13.11
CA SER A 540 -17.40 -35.79 -13.91
C SER A 540 -16.00 -35.32 -13.53
N VAL A 541 -15.64 -35.33 -12.24
CA VAL A 541 -14.28 -35.00 -11.78
C VAL A 541 -13.24 -35.94 -12.39
N ARG A 542 -13.53 -37.24 -12.53
CA ARG A 542 -12.64 -38.23 -13.14
C ARG A 542 -12.45 -38.02 -14.64
N SER A 543 -13.51 -37.71 -15.35
CA SER A 543 -13.56 -37.65 -16.82
C SER A 543 -13.36 -36.27 -17.41
N ALA A 544 -13.41 -35.16 -16.60
CA ALA A 544 -13.33 -33.80 -17.10
C ALA A 544 -12.03 -33.56 -17.87
N ARG A 545 -12.16 -32.87 -18.98
CA ARG A 545 -11.04 -32.27 -19.72
C ARG A 545 -10.63 -30.93 -19.10
N PRO A 546 -9.40 -30.45 -19.35
CA PRO A 546 -9.00 -29.12 -18.94
C PRO A 546 -9.98 -28.05 -19.44
N ALA A 547 -10.27 -27.06 -18.62
CA ALA A 547 -11.12 -25.92 -18.98
C ALA A 547 -10.60 -25.24 -20.26
N ARG A 548 -11.52 -24.87 -21.14
CA ARG A 548 -11.19 -24.16 -22.37
C ARG A 548 -12.22 -23.05 -22.63
N ARG A 549 -11.74 -21.93 -23.11
CA ARG A 549 -12.61 -20.89 -23.63
C ARG A 549 -13.34 -21.41 -24.89
N ARG A 550 -14.66 -21.30 -24.92
CA ARG A 550 -15.41 -21.63 -26.13
C ARG A 550 -14.99 -20.62 -27.21
N THR A 551 -14.29 -21.10 -28.22
CA THR A 551 -14.11 -20.31 -29.45
C THR A 551 -15.48 -20.24 -30.11
N HIS A 552 -16.08 -19.05 -30.14
CA HIS A 552 -17.21 -18.83 -31.05
C HIS A 552 -16.69 -19.14 -32.45
N ALA A 553 -17.14 -20.27 -33.02
CA ALA A 553 -17.02 -20.48 -34.44
C ALA A 553 -17.79 -19.33 -35.10
N ALA A 554 -17.06 -18.53 -35.89
CA ALA A 554 -17.59 -17.40 -36.65
C ALA A 554 -18.66 -17.87 -37.65
#